data_5f561c33170e7aeab7e44c761f43e822
#
_entry.id   5f561c33170e7aeab7e44c761f43e822
#
_cell.length_a   1.000
_cell.length_b   1.000
_cell.length_c   1.000
_cell.angle_alpha   90.00
_cell.angle_beta   90.00
_cell.angle_gamma   90.00
#
_symmetry.space_group_name_H-M   'P 1'
#
loop_
_entity.id
_entity.type
_entity.pdbx_description
1 polymer ?
#
loop_
_entity_poly.entity_id
_entity_poly.type
_entity_poly.pdbx_seq_one_letter_code
_entity_poly.pdbx_strand_id
1 'polypeptide(L)'
;MPPEVSMPKKTIPMHLLTLLLAMSPMSMLWSSSAHAQQVSPVIQEYRNRGEGKLTVTNNTLEPMIVIFEPKSFSISPDGHGIFRALDPTTHVSLSEKSVKLQPLQSSTIYYKAEAESYPAWFTIYSTFSPARAGSTLNVRIQLPHTVYLYQNKAIDQNEIHIVNARYSLTSHKLTCDMLNVGRALTRVQELRATGTKTEPMTQSGFPLLPGALRTVEFDWKGKEPPTNLEIAFDHFTLKPPLSVVTDPPPSAAPPAAPAGTPPTAPAPAPAPGATPAPAKPATVATSGAAPSLPPSVK
;
A
#
# COMPACT_ATOMS: atom_id res chain seq x y z
N MET A 1 -24.18 75.58 11.01
CA MET A 1 -23.88 74.71 12.19
C MET A 1 -24.84 73.55 12.15
N PRO A 2 -24.41 72.35 11.83
CA PRO A 2 -25.23 71.18 11.94
C PRO A 2 -25.13 70.59 13.36
N PRO A 3 -26.19 69.92 13.87
CA PRO A 3 -26.20 69.40 15.23
C PRO A 3 -25.39 68.12 15.36
N GLU A 4 -24.66 68.07 16.47
CA GLU A 4 -23.80 66.95 16.89
C GLU A 4 -24.67 65.79 17.41
N VAL A 5 -24.64 64.65 16.70
CA VAL A 5 -25.34 63.45 17.08
C VAL A 5 -24.49 62.67 18.08
N SER A 6 -24.83 62.73 19.35
CA SER A 6 -24.23 61.98 20.44
C SER A 6 -24.66 60.49 20.35
N MET A 7 -23.74 59.57 20.04
CA MET A 7 -23.98 58.11 20.12
C MET A 7 -23.83 57.64 21.58
N PRO A 8 -24.77 56.82 22.07
CA PRO A 8 -24.66 56.24 23.39
C PRO A 8 -23.56 55.16 23.43
N LYS A 9 -22.60 55.32 24.32
CA LYS A 9 -21.57 54.30 24.65
C LYS A 9 -22.26 53.13 25.37
N LYS A 10 -22.47 52.00 24.65
CA LYS A 10 -22.89 50.74 25.28
C LYS A 10 -21.70 50.15 26.04
N THR A 11 -21.67 50.34 27.35
CA THR A 11 -20.76 49.65 28.27
C THR A 11 -21.21 48.19 28.39
N ILE A 12 -20.45 47.26 27.81
CA ILE A 12 -20.64 45.82 27.99
C ILE A 12 -20.21 45.50 29.43
N PRO A 13 -21.05 44.86 30.26
CA PRO A 13 -20.69 44.56 31.65
C PRO A 13 -19.55 43.54 31.67
N MET A 14 -18.48 43.91 32.35
CA MET A 14 -17.20 43.19 32.47
C MET A 14 -17.35 41.73 32.97
N HIS A 15 -18.46 41.42 33.60
CA HIS A 15 -18.79 40.07 34.10
C HIS A 15 -19.20 39.08 33.00
N LEU A 16 -19.66 39.56 31.82
CA LEU A 16 -20.01 38.68 30.70
C LEU A 16 -18.76 38.19 29.94
N LEU A 17 -17.69 39.00 29.91
CA LEU A 17 -16.42 38.67 29.27
C LEU A 17 -15.64 37.63 30.07
N THR A 18 -15.76 37.63 31.41
CA THR A 18 -15.05 36.67 32.29
C THR A 18 -15.69 35.26 32.19
N LEU A 19 -17.00 35.16 31.97
CA LEU A 19 -17.71 33.89 31.86
C LEU A 19 -17.39 33.16 30.52
N LEU A 20 -17.17 33.91 29.42
CA LEU A 20 -16.81 33.35 28.14
C LEU A 20 -15.37 32.81 28.11
N LEU A 21 -14.47 33.39 28.89
CA LEU A 21 -13.06 32.97 28.95
C LEU A 21 -12.86 31.70 29.81
N ALA A 22 -13.78 31.40 30.72
CA ALA A 22 -13.71 30.23 31.61
C ALA A 22 -14.17 28.93 30.96
N MET A 23 -14.88 28.96 29.82
CA MET A 23 -15.35 27.76 29.11
C MET A 23 -14.41 27.27 28.01
N SER A 24 -13.34 27.99 27.69
CA SER A 24 -12.43 27.66 26.57
C SER A 24 -11.40 26.54 26.81
N PRO A 25 -10.94 26.16 28.00
CA PRO A 25 -9.91 25.15 28.16
C PRO A 25 -10.39 23.70 28.18
N MET A 26 -11.71 23.43 28.18
CA MET A 26 -12.24 22.08 28.40
C MET A 26 -12.40 21.27 27.11
N SER A 27 -12.26 21.87 25.95
CA SER A 27 -12.34 21.18 24.64
C SER A 27 -11.01 20.64 24.07
N MET A 28 -9.88 20.90 24.72
CA MET A 28 -8.54 20.44 24.23
C MET A 28 -8.07 19.07 24.73
N LEU A 29 -8.84 18.37 25.57
CA LEU A 29 -8.38 17.13 26.22
C LEU A 29 -8.86 15.82 25.57
N TRP A 30 -9.56 15.88 24.42
CA TRP A 30 -10.01 14.66 23.74
C TRP A 30 -9.32 14.48 22.37
N SER A 31 -8.01 14.67 22.31
CA SER A 31 -7.23 14.04 21.24
C SER A 31 -7.10 12.57 21.60
N SER A 32 -8.10 11.76 21.25
CA SER A 32 -7.95 10.30 21.24
C SER A 32 -6.82 9.97 20.28
N SER A 33 -5.65 9.66 20.81
CA SER A 33 -4.53 9.13 20.02
C SER A 33 -5.04 7.90 19.29
N ALA A 34 -5.14 7.96 17.97
CA ALA A 34 -5.47 6.80 17.15
C ALA A 34 -4.36 5.76 17.34
N HIS A 35 -4.61 4.75 18.16
CA HIS A 35 -3.70 3.63 18.37
C HIS A 35 -3.81 2.67 17.19
N ALA A 36 -2.86 2.75 16.25
CA ALA A 36 -2.77 1.85 15.11
C ALA A 36 -1.55 0.93 15.25
N GLN A 37 -1.66 -0.29 14.73
CA GLN A 37 -0.51 -1.19 14.58
C GLN A 37 0.54 -0.53 13.68
N GLN A 38 1.81 -0.86 13.91
CA GLN A 38 2.91 -0.27 13.18
C GLN A 38 3.91 -1.33 12.72
N VAL A 39 4.49 -1.09 11.53
CA VAL A 39 5.66 -1.79 11.02
C VAL A 39 6.72 -0.76 10.63
N SER A 40 7.96 -0.97 11.03
CA SER A 40 9.07 -0.06 10.76
C SER A 40 10.38 -0.84 10.54
N PRO A 41 11.18 -0.45 9.52
CA PRO A 41 10.87 0.48 8.45
C PRO A 41 9.83 -0.08 7.46
N VAL A 42 9.17 0.76 6.68
CA VAL A 42 8.22 0.32 5.64
C VAL A 42 8.95 -0.15 4.38
N ILE A 43 10.05 0.51 4.05
CA ILE A 43 10.88 0.20 2.88
C ILE A 43 12.32 0.04 3.33
N GLN A 44 12.99 -0.97 2.76
CA GLN A 44 14.42 -1.21 2.97
C GLN A 44 15.08 -1.56 1.63
N GLU A 45 16.24 -1.00 1.39
CA GLU A 45 16.96 -1.13 0.14
C GLU A 45 18.38 -1.65 0.38
N TYR A 46 18.79 -2.65 -0.39
CA TYR A 46 20.11 -3.27 -0.30
C TYR A 46 20.72 -3.43 -1.68
N ARG A 47 22.04 -3.49 -1.74
CA ARG A 47 22.76 -3.95 -2.92
C ARG A 47 23.08 -5.43 -2.75
N ASN A 48 22.61 -6.25 -3.69
CA ASN A 48 22.73 -7.70 -3.66
C ASN A 48 21.99 -8.32 -2.45
N ARG A 49 22.72 -8.95 -1.53
CA ARG A 49 22.20 -9.60 -0.32
C ARG A 49 21.66 -8.60 0.66
N GLY A 50 20.50 -8.90 1.24
CA GLY A 50 19.88 -8.12 2.31
C GLY A 50 19.90 -8.85 3.65
N GLU A 51 20.48 -8.21 4.67
CA GLU A 51 20.33 -8.63 6.07
C GLU A 51 19.74 -7.46 6.85
N GLY A 52 18.58 -7.66 7.43
CA GLY A 52 17.86 -6.58 8.05
C GLY A 52 16.95 -6.99 9.19
N LYS A 53 16.21 -6.00 9.64
CA LYS A 53 15.21 -6.18 10.69
C LYS A 53 13.98 -5.36 10.39
N LEU A 54 12.84 -5.85 10.83
CA LEU A 54 11.61 -5.08 10.93
C LEU A 54 11.10 -5.13 12.37
N THR A 55 10.54 -4.04 12.83
CA THR A 55 9.91 -3.95 14.16
C THR A 55 8.42 -3.83 13.96
N VAL A 56 7.67 -4.69 14.64
CA VAL A 56 6.20 -4.66 14.68
C VAL A 56 5.77 -4.18 16.06
N THR A 57 4.79 -3.27 16.09
CA THR A 57 4.27 -2.70 17.34
C THR A 57 2.77 -2.88 17.42
N ASN A 58 2.32 -3.42 18.53
CA ASN A 58 0.91 -3.49 18.89
C ASN A 58 0.56 -2.25 19.74
N ASN A 59 0.00 -1.23 19.12
CA ASN A 59 -0.43 -0.01 19.81
C ASN A 59 -1.84 -0.12 20.40
N THR A 60 -2.44 -1.32 20.44
CA THR A 60 -3.76 -1.53 21.05
C THR A 60 -3.67 -2.03 22.49
N LEU A 61 -4.80 -1.99 23.17
CA LEU A 61 -4.93 -2.51 24.55
C LEU A 61 -5.27 -4.01 24.60
N GLU A 62 -5.31 -4.69 23.45
CA GLU A 62 -5.56 -6.12 23.38
C GLU A 62 -4.32 -6.87 22.87
N PRO A 63 -4.08 -8.10 23.34
CA PRO A 63 -2.99 -8.91 22.81
C PRO A 63 -3.27 -9.35 21.37
N MET A 64 -2.24 -9.29 20.53
CA MET A 64 -2.29 -9.62 19.11
C MET A 64 -1.36 -10.77 18.75
N ILE A 65 -1.73 -11.54 17.75
CA ILE A 65 -0.83 -12.48 17.05
C ILE A 65 -0.45 -11.82 15.73
N VAL A 66 0.85 -11.79 15.44
CA VAL A 66 1.38 -11.27 14.17
C VAL A 66 2.00 -12.44 13.41
N ILE A 67 1.58 -12.65 12.16
CA ILE A 67 2.12 -13.67 11.25
C ILE A 67 2.88 -12.95 10.14
N PHE A 68 4.09 -13.44 9.83
CA PHE A 68 4.96 -12.87 8.80
C PHE A 68 4.98 -13.76 7.56
N GLU A 69 4.63 -13.16 6.43
CA GLU A 69 4.54 -13.86 5.15
C GLU A 69 5.29 -13.09 4.05
N PRO A 70 6.44 -13.59 3.57
CA PRO A 70 7.11 -13.02 2.40
C PRO A 70 6.31 -13.30 1.12
N LYS A 71 6.13 -12.26 0.28
CA LYS A 71 5.45 -12.35 -1.02
C LYS A 71 6.20 -11.56 -2.07
N SER A 72 6.28 -12.08 -3.27
CA SER A 72 6.70 -11.31 -4.45
C SER A 72 5.55 -10.43 -4.93
N PHE A 73 5.88 -9.36 -5.63
CA PHE A 73 4.87 -8.47 -6.21
C PHE A 73 5.31 -7.92 -7.56
N SER A 74 4.35 -7.44 -8.32
CA SER A 74 4.54 -6.53 -9.45
C SER A 74 3.77 -5.25 -9.18
N ILE A 75 4.02 -4.22 -9.98
CA ILE A 75 3.33 -2.95 -9.88
C ILE A 75 2.61 -2.72 -11.20
N SER A 76 1.29 -2.48 -11.14
CA SER A 76 0.50 -2.11 -12.30
C SER A 76 0.87 -0.71 -12.81
N PRO A 77 0.54 -0.35 -14.05
CA PRO A 77 0.86 0.98 -14.58
C PRO A 77 0.37 2.15 -13.72
N ASP A 78 -0.79 2.01 -13.10
CA ASP A 78 -1.40 2.98 -12.19
C ASP A 78 -0.80 2.96 -10.76
N GLY A 79 0.13 2.01 -10.47
CA GLY A 79 0.88 1.95 -9.24
C GLY A 79 0.37 1.05 -8.16
N HIS A 80 -0.63 0.27 -8.43
CA HIS A 80 -1.11 -0.72 -7.48
C HIS A 80 -0.20 -1.95 -7.42
N GLY A 81 0.09 -2.40 -6.20
CA GLY A 81 0.84 -3.63 -5.98
C GLY A 81 -0.02 -4.86 -6.26
N ILE A 82 0.48 -5.77 -7.09
CA ILE A 82 -0.12 -7.08 -7.37
C ILE A 82 0.75 -8.14 -6.71
N PHE A 83 0.25 -8.75 -5.63
CA PHE A 83 1.01 -9.67 -4.77
C PHE A 83 0.74 -11.11 -5.14
N ARG A 84 1.80 -11.94 -5.04
CA ARG A 84 1.76 -13.38 -5.32
C ARG A 84 2.67 -14.14 -4.34
N ALA A 85 2.66 -15.46 -4.39
CA ALA A 85 3.61 -16.27 -3.64
C ALA A 85 5.05 -15.82 -3.94
N LEU A 86 5.95 -15.98 -2.95
CA LEU A 86 7.35 -15.63 -3.11
C LEU A 86 7.95 -16.40 -4.30
N ASP A 87 8.68 -15.70 -5.16
CA ASP A 87 9.36 -16.30 -6.30
C ASP A 87 10.37 -17.33 -5.81
N PRO A 88 10.42 -18.53 -6.43
CA PRO A 88 11.33 -19.60 -6.00
C PRO A 88 12.81 -19.23 -6.08
N THR A 89 13.17 -18.26 -6.92
CA THR A 89 14.53 -17.72 -7.08
C THR A 89 14.89 -16.69 -6.00
N THR A 90 13.95 -16.32 -5.12
CA THR A 90 14.16 -15.39 -4.02
C THR A 90 14.03 -16.14 -2.70
N HIS A 91 15.09 -16.13 -1.91
CA HIS A 91 15.17 -16.84 -0.64
C HIS A 91 15.09 -15.84 0.52
N VAL A 92 14.07 -16.00 1.37
CA VAL A 92 13.88 -15.14 2.55
C VAL A 92 13.79 -16.03 3.79
N SER A 93 14.71 -15.80 4.72
CA SER A 93 14.73 -16.46 6.02
C SER A 93 14.37 -15.45 7.10
N LEU A 94 13.43 -15.81 7.96
CA LEU A 94 12.97 -14.97 9.08
C LEU A 94 13.40 -15.62 10.40
N SER A 95 13.79 -14.81 11.40
CA SER A 95 14.09 -15.30 12.75
C SER A 95 12.85 -15.95 13.39
N GLU A 96 11.67 -15.45 13.08
CA GLU A 96 10.37 -15.94 13.56
C GLU A 96 9.32 -15.80 12.48
N LYS A 97 8.43 -16.79 12.37
CA LYS A 97 7.29 -16.75 11.43
C LYS A 97 6.02 -16.15 12.06
N SER A 98 5.97 -16.10 13.38
CA SER A 98 4.88 -15.47 14.12
C SER A 98 5.33 -15.07 15.51
N VAL A 99 4.72 -13.99 16.04
CA VAL A 99 4.93 -13.53 17.42
C VAL A 99 3.59 -13.18 18.05
N LYS A 100 3.52 -13.36 19.38
CA LYS A 100 2.40 -12.86 20.18
C LYS A 100 2.86 -11.58 20.88
N LEU A 101 2.18 -10.48 20.61
CA LEU A 101 2.43 -9.17 21.22
C LEU A 101 1.39 -8.90 22.31
N GLN A 102 1.85 -8.54 23.49
CA GLN A 102 0.99 -7.98 24.52
C GLN A 102 0.53 -6.56 24.13
N PRO A 103 -0.46 -5.99 24.83
CA PRO A 103 -0.80 -4.58 24.67
C PRO A 103 0.44 -3.69 24.75
N LEU A 104 0.56 -2.74 23.82
CA LEU A 104 1.64 -1.74 23.73
C LEU A 104 3.06 -2.34 23.59
N GLN A 105 3.16 -3.59 23.19
CA GLN A 105 4.45 -4.28 23.01
C GLN A 105 4.94 -4.17 21.57
N SER A 106 6.27 -4.09 21.42
CA SER A 106 6.98 -4.22 20.14
C SER A 106 7.83 -5.48 20.13
N SER A 107 8.04 -6.04 18.93
CA SER A 107 9.00 -7.13 18.69
C SER A 107 9.80 -6.84 17.43
N THR A 108 11.06 -7.27 17.41
CA THR A 108 11.95 -7.10 16.26
C THR A 108 12.22 -8.47 15.64
N ILE A 109 11.94 -8.57 14.34
CA ILE A 109 12.14 -9.76 13.51
C ILE A 109 13.35 -9.51 12.62
N TYR A 110 14.32 -10.38 12.66
CA TYR A 110 15.48 -10.35 11.76
C TYR A 110 15.19 -11.19 10.52
N TYR A 111 15.72 -10.74 9.38
CA TYR A 111 15.62 -11.50 8.16
C TYR A 111 16.92 -11.46 7.36
N LYS A 112 17.10 -12.51 6.55
CA LYS A 112 18.12 -12.59 5.50
C LYS A 112 17.42 -12.84 4.18
N ALA A 113 17.85 -12.12 3.16
CA ALA A 113 17.27 -12.20 1.82
C ALA A 113 18.36 -12.30 0.77
N GLU A 114 18.23 -13.26 -0.12
CA GLU A 114 19.12 -13.52 -1.25
C GLU A 114 18.27 -13.84 -2.48
N ALA A 115 18.82 -13.61 -3.67
CA ALA A 115 18.20 -14.00 -4.91
C ALA A 115 19.23 -14.61 -5.87
N GLU A 116 18.80 -15.53 -6.71
CA GLU A 116 19.67 -16.15 -7.74
C GLU A 116 20.10 -15.13 -8.82
N SER A 117 19.27 -14.10 -9.02
CA SER A 117 19.54 -12.99 -9.93
C SER A 117 19.06 -11.68 -9.37
N TYR A 118 19.75 -10.59 -9.74
CA TYR A 118 19.39 -9.22 -9.32
C TYR A 118 19.03 -8.36 -10.54
N PRO A 119 18.09 -7.42 -10.35
CA PRO A 119 17.43 -7.05 -9.11
C PRO A 119 16.35 -8.06 -8.69
N ALA A 120 16.03 -8.07 -7.39
CA ALA A 120 14.89 -8.79 -6.83
C ALA A 120 14.15 -7.91 -5.82
N TRP A 121 12.88 -8.20 -5.61
CA TRP A 121 12.06 -7.44 -4.67
C TRP A 121 10.93 -8.29 -4.12
N PHE A 122 10.58 -8.03 -2.87
CA PHE A 122 9.52 -8.73 -2.17
C PHE A 122 8.97 -7.87 -1.03
N THR A 123 7.88 -8.31 -0.45
CA THR A 123 7.27 -7.69 0.73
C THR A 123 7.09 -8.76 1.81
N ILE A 124 7.48 -8.44 3.05
CA ILE A 124 7.11 -9.23 4.23
C ILE A 124 5.83 -8.61 4.78
N TYR A 125 4.71 -9.30 4.61
CA TYR A 125 3.46 -8.91 5.25
C TYR A 125 3.45 -9.30 6.71
N SER A 126 3.13 -8.34 7.56
CA SER A 126 2.84 -8.54 8.98
C SER A 126 1.32 -8.52 9.16
N THR A 127 0.71 -9.69 9.35
CA THR A 127 -0.74 -9.83 9.55
C THR A 127 -1.04 -9.84 11.04
N PHE A 128 -1.63 -8.77 11.53
CA PHE A 128 -2.09 -8.62 12.91
C PHE A 128 -3.51 -9.19 13.06
N SER A 129 -3.70 -10.04 14.06
CA SER A 129 -5.00 -10.62 14.40
C SER A 129 -5.18 -10.62 15.92
N PRO A 130 -6.39 -10.42 16.48
CA PRO A 130 -6.63 -10.55 17.90
C PRO A 130 -6.23 -11.95 18.41
N ALA A 131 -5.59 -12.02 19.58
CA ALA A 131 -5.13 -13.29 20.16
C ALA A 131 -6.27 -14.10 20.82
N ARG A 132 -7.44 -13.51 21.02
CA ARG A 132 -8.62 -14.18 21.60
C ARG A 132 -9.66 -14.44 20.53
N ALA A 133 -10.12 -15.68 20.44
CA ALA A 133 -11.31 -16.03 19.67
C ALA A 133 -12.55 -15.54 20.44
N GLY A 134 -13.43 -14.79 19.77
CA GLY A 134 -14.70 -14.36 20.36
C GLY A 134 -14.88 -12.85 20.51
N SER A 135 -13.98 -12.01 20.01
CA SER A 135 -14.31 -10.60 19.83
C SER A 135 -15.35 -10.47 18.71
N THR A 136 -16.36 -9.64 18.94
CA THR A 136 -17.45 -9.36 17.98
C THR A 136 -16.94 -8.77 16.66
N LEU A 137 -15.71 -8.27 16.62
CA LEU A 137 -15.06 -7.72 15.43
C LEU A 137 -13.71 -8.41 15.20
N ASN A 138 -13.65 -9.31 14.23
CA ASN A 138 -12.40 -9.99 13.84
C ASN A 138 -11.72 -9.24 12.68
N VAL A 139 -11.14 -8.09 12.97
CA VAL A 139 -10.39 -7.30 11.99
C VAL A 139 -8.96 -7.85 11.88
N ARG A 140 -8.56 -8.16 10.64
CA ARG A 140 -7.16 -8.47 10.32
C ARG A 140 -6.54 -7.27 9.60
N ILE A 141 -5.41 -6.82 10.10
CA ILE A 141 -4.66 -5.72 9.50
C ILE A 141 -3.36 -6.28 8.93
N GLN A 142 -3.11 -5.99 7.65
CA GLN A 142 -1.87 -6.37 6.99
C GLN A 142 -1.04 -5.14 6.71
N LEU A 143 0.18 -5.10 7.25
CA LEU A 143 1.14 -4.03 7.05
C LEU A 143 2.36 -4.56 6.30
N PRO A 144 2.79 -3.90 5.21
CA PRO A 144 3.91 -4.32 4.42
C PRO A 144 5.23 -3.79 4.97
N HIS A 145 6.28 -4.61 4.86
CA HIS A 145 7.68 -4.21 4.90
C HIS A 145 8.30 -4.61 3.56
N THR A 146 8.56 -3.65 2.69
CA THR A 146 9.03 -3.89 1.33
C THR A 146 10.55 -3.84 1.25
N VAL A 147 11.13 -4.85 0.61
CA VAL A 147 12.58 -4.99 0.45
C VAL A 147 12.93 -4.99 -1.04
N TYR A 148 13.90 -4.15 -1.40
CA TYR A 148 14.49 -4.10 -2.72
C TYR A 148 15.95 -4.55 -2.64
N LEU A 149 16.31 -5.53 -3.46
CA LEU A 149 17.68 -6.01 -3.65
C LEU A 149 18.15 -5.52 -5.01
N TYR A 150 18.92 -4.45 -5.02
CA TYR A 150 19.42 -3.84 -6.25
C TYR A 150 20.56 -4.63 -6.85
N GLN A 151 20.69 -4.53 -8.15
CA GLN A 151 21.86 -4.94 -8.91
C GLN A 151 23.06 -4.01 -8.64
N ASN A 152 24.27 -4.48 -8.99
CA ASN A 152 25.50 -3.67 -8.81
C ASN A 152 25.59 -2.51 -9.81
N LYS A 153 25.16 -2.73 -11.06
CA LYS A 153 25.21 -1.72 -12.11
C LYS A 153 24.01 -0.79 -12.02
N ALA A 154 24.25 0.51 -11.96
CA ALA A 154 23.18 1.50 -12.06
C ALA A 154 22.51 1.43 -13.45
N ILE A 155 21.26 1.85 -13.52
CA ILE A 155 20.53 1.99 -14.78
C ILE A 155 21.16 3.11 -15.64
N ASP A 156 21.16 2.92 -16.94
CA ASP A 156 21.53 3.96 -17.89
C ASP A 156 20.31 4.84 -18.21
N GLN A 157 20.55 6.13 -18.42
CA GLN A 157 19.49 7.07 -18.80
C GLN A 157 18.70 6.63 -20.02
N ASN A 158 19.37 5.99 -21.00
CA ASN A 158 18.76 5.50 -22.23
C ASN A 158 17.84 4.28 -22.03
N GLU A 159 17.90 3.65 -20.86
CA GLU A 159 17.02 2.53 -20.51
C GLU A 159 15.67 3.01 -19.92
N ILE A 160 15.50 4.33 -19.74
CA ILE A 160 14.23 4.93 -19.29
C ILE A 160 13.61 5.71 -20.45
N HIS A 161 12.47 5.23 -20.93
CA HIS A 161 11.74 5.88 -22.00
C HIS A 161 10.53 6.61 -21.44
N ILE A 162 10.44 7.91 -21.71
CA ILE A 162 9.22 8.65 -21.48
C ILE A 162 8.33 8.46 -22.70
N VAL A 163 7.33 7.62 -22.55
CA VAL A 163 6.39 7.29 -23.63
C VAL A 163 5.47 8.45 -23.91
N ASN A 164 5.06 9.15 -22.87
CA ASN A 164 4.13 10.27 -22.95
C ASN A 164 4.34 11.20 -21.75
N ALA A 165 4.32 12.52 -22.03
CA ALA A 165 4.23 13.55 -21.00
C ALA A 165 3.26 14.61 -21.48
N ARG A 166 2.08 14.70 -20.86
CA ARG A 166 1.00 15.56 -21.33
C ARG A 166 0.29 16.27 -20.20
N TYR A 167 -0.19 17.46 -20.51
CA TYR A 167 -1.09 18.23 -19.66
C TYR A 167 -2.43 18.40 -20.36
N SER A 168 -3.50 18.04 -19.68
CA SER A 168 -4.87 18.22 -20.16
C SER A 168 -5.43 19.58 -19.72
N LEU A 169 -5.87 20.39 -20.69
CA LEU A 169 -6.56 21.67 -20.44
C LEU A 169 -7.93 21.48 -19.82
N THR A 170 -8.58 20.35 -20.10
CA THR A 170 -9.94 20.07 -19.63
C THR A 170 -9.97 19.59 -18.20
N SER A 171 -9.11 18.61 -17.87
CA SER A 171 -9.09 17.99 -16.55
C SER A 171 -8.08 18.65 -15.58
N HIS A 172 -7.24 19.56 -16.07
CA HIS A 172 -6.13 20.16 -15.33
C HIS A 172 -5.16 19.12 -14.73
N LYS A 173 -5.00 18.00 -15.42
CA LYS A 173 -4.13 16.90 -14.99
C LYS A 173 -2.86 16.83 -15.82
N LEU A 174 -1.76 16.57 -15.14
CA LEU A 174 -0.49 16.22 -15.76
C LEU A 174 -0.32 14.70 -15.67
N THR A 175 -0.12 14.07 -16.83
CA THR A 175 0.12 12.62 -16.93
C THR A 175 1.51 12.39 -17.52
N CYS A 176 2.26 11.45 -16.92
CA CYS A 176 3.55 11.02 -17.43
C CYS A 176 3.63 9.49 -17.43
N ASP A 177 3.88 8.92 -18.62
CA ASP A 177 4.06 7.49 -18.83
C ASP A 177 5.54 7.19 -19.00
N MET A 178 6.11 6.38 -18.10
CA MET A 178 7.53 6.01 -18.06
C MET A 178 7.66 4.51 -18.22
N LEU A 179 8.51 4.07 -19.12
CA LEU A 179 8.84 2.67 -19.36
C LEU A 179 10.32 2.42 -19.03
N ASN A 180 10.58 1.48 -18.15
CA ASN A 180 11.92 0.97 -17.93
C ASN A 180 12.16 -0.21 -18.90
N VAL A 181 12.90 0.01 -19.99
CA VAL A 181 13.24 -1.05 -20.95
C VAL A 181 14.48 -1.83 -20.54
N GLY A 182 15.18 -1.37 -19.51
CA GLY A 182 16.35 -2.01 -18.96
C GLY A 182 16.04 -3.22 -18.09
N ARG A 183 17.11 -3.86 -17.64
CA ARG A 183 17.04 -4.97 -16.68
C ARG A 183 17.33 -4.54 -15.24
N ALA A 184 17.66 -3.29 -15.04
CA ALA A 184 18.00 -2.71 -13.74
C ALA A 184 16.75 -2.13 -13.06
N LEU A 185 16.61 -2.38 -11.75
CA LEU A 185 15.67 -1.67 -10.91
C LEU A 185 16.21 -0.27 -10.66
N THR A 186 15.34 0.73 -10.73
CA THR A 186 15.66 2.10 -10.34
C THR A 186 14.52 2.72 -9.54
N ARG A 187 14.80 3.88 -8.96
CA ARG A 187 13.80 4.69 -8.25
C ARG A 187 13.77 6.08 -8.86
N VAL A 188 12.58 6.54 -9.19
CA VAL A 188 12.32 7.97 -9.35
C VAL A 188 12.39 8.57 -7.96
N GLN A 189 13.23 9.56 -7.74
CA GLN A 189 13.37 10.26 -6.46
C GLN A 189 12.26 11.28 -6.30
N GLU A 190 12.02 12.06 -7.36
CA GLU A 190 11.03 13.13 -7.38
C GLU A 190 10.54 13.36 -8.81
N LEU A 191 9.25 13.61 -8.96
CA LEU A 191 8.68 14.28 -10.12
C LEU A 191 8.38 15.73 -9.75
N ARG A 192 8.86 16.67 -10.57
CA ARG A 192 8.65 18.10 -10.33
C ARG A 192 8.11 18.77 -11.58
N ALA A 193 6.92 19.36 -11.45
CA ALA A 193 6.33 20.22 -12.49
C ALA A 193 6.47 21.68 -12.11
N THR A 194 6.85 22.52 -13.08
CA THR A 194 7.02 23.98 -12.88
C THR A 194 6.24 24.74 -13.92
N GLY A 195 5.72 25.89 -13.52
CA GLY A 195 5.02 26.86 -14.40
C GLY A 195 5.56 28.27 -14.21
N THR A 196 5.15 29.18 -15.06
CA THR A 196 5.69 30.58 -15.09
C THR A 196 5.32 31.36 -13.82
N LYS A 197 4.11 31.16 -13.30
CA LYS A 197 3.56 31.94 -12.16
C LYS A 197 2.98 31.04 -11.06
N THR A 198 3.32 29.77 -11.08
CA THR A 198 2.80 28.77 -10.15
C THR A 198 3.95 28.19 -9.35
N GLU A 199 3.74 27.99 -8.05
CA GLU A 199 4.71 27.26 -7.24
C GLU A 199 4.96 25.86 -7.81
N PRO A 200 6.21 25.38 -7.77
CA PRO A 200 6.53 24.04 -8.22
C PRO A 200 5.69 23.00 -7.49
N MET A 201 5.14 22.05 -8.24
CA MET A 201 4.46 20.90 -7.68
C MET A 201 5.39 19.70 -7.73
N THR A 202 5.48 18.98 -6.61
CA THR A 202 6.31 17.80 -6.50
C THR A 202 5.48 16.59 -6.12
N GLN A 203 5.86 15.44 -6.65
CA GLN A 203 5.35 14.14 -6.27
C GLN A 203 6.50 13.29 -5.74
N SER A 204 6.25 12.61 -4.61
CA SER A 204 7.20 11.69 -4.00
C SER A 204 7.62 10.57 -4.96
N GLY A 205 8.86 10.13 -4.82
CA GLY A 205 9.44 9.08 -5.64
C GLY A 205 8.81 7.71 -5.46
N PHE A 206 9.03 6.87 -6.47
CA PHE A 206 8.51 5.49 -6.53
C PHE A 206 9.49 4.58 -7.27
N PRO A 207 9.43 3.26 -7.04
CA PRO A 207 10.26 2.31 -7.77
C PRO A 207 9.77 2.16 -9.22
N LEU A 208 10.72 2.02 -10.13
CA LEU A 208 10.47 1.69 -11.53
C LEU A 208 11.13 0.34 -11.84
N LEU A 209 10.30 -0.70 -11.87
CA LEU A 209 10.74 -2.08 -12.02
C LEU A 209 11.21 -2.35 -13.45
N PRO A 210 12.10 -3.32 -13.68
CA PRO A 210 12.50 -3.75 -15.02
C PRO A 210 11.31 -4.17 -15.88
N GLY A 211 11.26 -3.68 -17.12
CA GLY A 211 10.19 -3.97 -18.07
C GLY A 211 8.83 -3.34 -17.72
N ALA A 212 8.72 -2.56 -16.65
CA ALA A 212 7.45 -2.01 -16.19
C ALA A 212 7.15 -0.64 -16.82
N LEU A 213 5.92 -0.47 -17.26
CA LEU A 213 5.31 0.83 -17.55
C LEU A 213 4.72 1.41 -16.26
N ARG A 214 5.00 2.68 -16.01
CA ARG A 214 4.45 3.43 -14.88
C ARG A 214 3.79 4.70 -15.37
N THR A 215 2.50 4.83 -15.14
CA THR A 215 1.73 6.05 -15.36
C THR A 215 1.64 6.82 -14.05
N VAL A 216 2.01 8.07 -14.09
CA VAL A 216 1.88 8.99 -12.96
C VAL A 216 0.95 10.10 -13.38
N GLU A 217 -0.03 10.37 -12.54
CA GLU A 217 -1.01 11.42 -12.76
C GLU A 217 -1.13 12.27 -11.51
N PHE A 218 -1.14 13.59 -11.67
CA PHE A 218 -1.39 14.52 -10.58
C PHE A 218 -2.10 15.79 -11.05
N ASP A 219 -2.88 16.38 -10.17
CA ASP A 219 -3.64 17.58 -10.45
C ASP A 219 -2.73 18.81 -10.46
N TRP A 220 -2.77 19.57 -11.55
CA TRP A 220 -2.04 20.82 -11.68
C TRP A 220 -2.88 21.99 -11.13
N LYS A 221 -2.33 22.72 -10.15
CA LYS A 221 -3.05 23.84 -9.48
C LYS A 221 -2.86 25.18 -10.18
N GLY A 222 -1.98 25.26 -11.18
CA GLY A 222 -1.73 26.49 -11.92
C GLY A 222 -2.86 26.81 -12.90
N LYS A 223 -3.11 28.12 -13.13
CA LYS A 223 -4.05 28.59 -14.16
C LYS A 223 -3.51 28.41 -15.57
N GLU A 224 -2.19 28.53 -15.74
CA GLU A 224 -1.48 28.33 -17.01
C GLU A 224 -0.92 26.89 -17.03
N PRO A 225 -0.77 26.27 -18.22
CA PRO A 225 -0.11 24.97 -18.34
C PRO A 225 1.29 24.96 -17.69
N PRO A 226 1.75 23.82 -17.15
CA PRO A 226 3.12 23.70 -16.71
C PRO A 226 4.09 23.85 -17.90
N THR A 227 5.23 24.47 -17.65
CA THR A 227 6.25 24.73 -18.69
C THR A 227 7.31 23.63 -18.73
N ASN A 228 7.60 23.00 -17.60
CA ASN A 228 8.61 21.97 -17.45
C ASN A 228 8.12 20.82 -16.59
N LEU A 229 8.58 19.61 -16.95
CA LEU A 229 8.51 18.41 -16.12
C LEU A 229 9.93 17.89 -15.91
N GLU A 230 10.36 17.75 -14.67
CA GLU A 230 11.64 17.19 -14.28
C GLU A 230 11.40 15.88 -13.53
N ILE A 231 12.12 14.83 -13.93
CA ILE A 231 12.05 13.48 -13.33
C ILE A 231 13.45 13.17 -12.82
N ALA A 232 13.63 13.25 -11.51
CA ALA A 232 14.91 13.04 -10.86
C ALA A 232 15.11 11.56 -10.52
N PHE A 233 16.26 11.02 -10.89
CA PHE A 233 16.79 9.72 -10.49
C PHE A 233 18.06 9.92 -9.66
N ASP A 234 18.64 8.87 -9.13
CA ASP A 234 19.87 8.96 -8.31
C ASP A 234 21.05 9.63 -9.03
N HIS A 235 21.22 9.37 -10.34
CA HIS A 235 22.41 9.77 -11.08
C HIS A 235 22.13 10.67 -12.27
N PHE A 236 20.88 10.90 -12.65
CA PHE A 236 20.47 11.73 -13.77
C PHE A 236 19.08 12.32 -13.58
N THR A 237 18.76 13.32 -14.39
CA THR A 237 17.42 13.93 -14.44
C THR A 237 16.95 13.95 -15.88
N LEU A 238 15.72 13.51 -16.11
CA LEU A 238 15.03 13.61 -17.40
C LEU A 238 14.17 14.87 -17.42
N LYS A 239 14.15 15.53 -18.58
CA LYS A 239 13.30 16.71 -18.85
C LYS A 239 12.54 16.47 -20.16
N PRO A 240 11.49 15.64 -20.14
CA PRO A 240 10.75 15.37 -21.36
C PRO A 240 10.00 16.60 -21.85
N PRO A 241 9.81 16.74 -23.18
CA PRO A 241 8.90 17.74 -23.72
C PRO A 241 7.48 17.47 -23.24
N LEU A 242 6.78 18.53 -22.82
CA LEU A 242 5.41 18.42 -22.33
C LEU A 242 4.42 18.82 -23.43
N SER A 243 3.50 17.92 -23.75
CA SER A 243 2.41 18.15 -24.68
C SER A 243 1.22 18.75 -23.95
N VAL A 244 0.64 19.83 -24.49
CA VAL A 244 -0.62 20.38 -24.00
C VAL A 244 -1.75 19.87 -24.89
N VAL A 245 -2.73 19.20 -24.30
CA VAL A 245 -3.83 18.55 -25.00
C VAL A 245 -5.17 19.02 -24.46
N THR A 246 -6.18 19.01 -25.33
CA THR A 246 -7.58 19.13 -24.90
C THR A 246 -8.17 17.74 -25.00
N ASP A 247 -8.50 17.14 -23.85
CA ASP A 247 -9.15 15.84 -23.87
C ASP A 247 -10.53 15.98 -24.56
N PRO A 248 -10.96 14.99 -25.36
CA PRO A 248 -12.33 14.96 -25.83
C PRO A 248 -13.25 14.93 -24.58
N PRO A 249 -14.41 15.56 -24.62
CA PRO A 249 -15.37 15.46 -23.53
C PRO A 249 -15.60 13.97 -23.24
N PRO A 250 -15.73 13.57 -21.95
CA PRO A 250 -15.95 12.18 -21.60
C PRO A 250 -17.11 11.67 -22.45
N SER A 251 -16.85 10.64 -23.28
CA SER A 251 -17.89 10.03 -24.11
C SER A 251 -19.04 9.71 -23.17
N ALA A 252 -20.23 10.28 -23.47
CA ALA A 252 -21.40 9.99 -22.65
C ALA A 252 -21.49 8.48 -22.51
N ALA A 253 -21.50 8.02 -21.26
CA ALA A 253 -21.62 6.60 -20.97
C ALA A 253 -22.73 6.03 -21.86
N PRO A 254 -22.52 4.87 -22.51
CA PRO A 254 -23.58 4.25 -23.31
C PRO A 254 -24.84 4.24 -22.46
N PRO A 255 -26.01 4.62 -22.99
CA PRO A 255 -27.24 4.62 -22.21
C PRO A 255 -27.35 3.24 -21.57
N ALA A 256 -27.53 3.23 -20.25
CA ALA A 256 -27.64 2.01 -19.47
C ALA A 256 -28.60 1.09 -20.20
N ALA A 257 -28.15 -0.10 -20.58
CA ALA A 257 -28.99 -1.09 -21.23
C ALA A 257 -30.28 -1.20 -20.39
N PRO A 258 -31.47 -1.21 -21.03
CA PRO A 258 -32.71 -1.29 -20.28
C PRO A 258 -32.63 -2.46 -19.34
N ALA A 259 -32.94 -2.19 -18.08
CA ALA A 259 -32.87 -3.20 -17.00
C ALA A 259 -33.55 -4.48 -17.48
N GLY A 260 -32.73 -5.48 -17.77
CA GLY A 260 -33.23 -6.79 -18.21
C GLY A 260 -34.23 -7.28 -17.19
N THR A 261 -35.36 -7.73 -17.67
CA THR A 261 -36.41 -8.39 -16.90
C THR A 261 -35.76 -9.37 -15.92
N PRO A 262 -36.08 -9.33 -14.61
CA PRO A 262 -35.48 -10.23 -13.64
C PRO A 262 -35.66 -11.67 -14.14
N PRO A 263 -34.63 -12.51 -14.07
CA PRO A 263 -34.77 -13.91 -14.47
C PRO A 263 -35.87 -14.59 -13.64
N THR A 264 -36.82 -15.14 -14.34
CA THR A 264 -37.88 -16.00 -13.72
C THR A 264 -37.21 -17.04 -12.87
N ALA A 265 -37.57 -17.11 -11.58
CA ALA A 265 -37.03 -18.05 -10.65
C ALA A 265 -37.15 -19.47 -11.23
N PRO A 266 -36.10 -20.31 -11.20
CA PRO A 266 -36.21 -21.72 -11.62
C PRO A 266 -37.19 -22.45 -10.74
N ALA A 267 -38.01 -23.29 -11.37
CA ALA A 267 -38.99 -24.15 -10.71
C ALA A 267 -38.29 -25.00 -9.62
N PRO A 268 -38.96 -25.26 -8.48
CA PRO A 268 -38.39 -26.08 -7.40
C PRO A 268 -38.06 -27.47 -7.92
N ALA A 269 -36.83 -27.93 -7.69
CA ALA A 269 -36.37 -29.27 -7.99
C ALA A 269 -37.20 -30.33 -7.21
N PRO A 270 -37.49 -31.49 -7.80
CA PRO A 270 -38.20 -32.56 -7.09
C PRO A 270 -37.37 -33.08 -5.90
N ALA A 271 -38.03 -33.38 -4.80
CA ALA A 271 -37.45 -33.85 -3.57
C ALA A 271 -36.57 -35.11 -3.77
N PRO A 272 -35.38 -35.19 -3.15
CA PRO A 272 -34.52 -36.37 -3.24
C PRO A 272 -35.15 -37.52 -2.48
N GLY A 273 -35.28 -38.63 -3.22
CA GLY A 273 -35.76 -39.91 -2.69
C GLY A 273 -34.81 -40.49 -1.64
N ALA A 274 -35.41 -41.32 -0.78
CA ALA A 274 -34.86 -41.93 0.41
C ALA A 274 -33.45 -42.53 0.26
N THR A 275 -32.59 -42.22 1.22
CA THR A 275 -31.26 -42.76 1.45
C THR A 275 -31.33 -44.26 1.80
N PRO A 276 -30.55 -45.15 1.15
CA PRO A 276 -30.37 -46.52 1.64
C PRO A 276 -29.43 -46.56 2.85
N ALA A 277 -29.72 -47.45 3.77
CA ALA A 277 -29.03 -47.65 5.04
C ALA A 277 -27.55 -48.04 4.87
N PRO A 278 -26.68 -47.67 5.83
CA PRO A 278 -25.23 -47.91 5.75
C PRO A 278 -24.91 -49.39 5.98
N ALA A 279 -24.07 -49.95 5.10
CA ALA A 279 -23.53 -51.31 5.22
C ALA A 279 -22.47 -51.35 6.36
N LYS A 280 -22.50 -52.46 7.10
CA LYS A 280 -21.67 -52.83 8.23
C LYS A 280 -20.19 -52.95 7.80
N PRO A 281 -19.21 -52.43 8.56
CA PRO A 281 -17.80 -52.55 8.20
C PRO A 281 -17.30 -54.00 8.45
N ALA A 282 -16.56 -54.53 7.46
CA ALA A 282 -15.87 -55.81 7.58
C ALA A 282 -14.55 -55.59 8.36
N THR A 283 -14.31 -56.49 9.31
CA THR A 283 -13.12 -56.59 10.16
C THR A 283 -11.97 -57.11 9.29
N VAL A 284 -10.87 -56.33 9.15
CA VAL A 284 -9.63 -56.80 8.57
C VAL A 284 -8.62 -57.11 9.68
N ALA A 285 -8.15 -58.36 9.65
CA ALA A 285 -7.20 -58.91 10.60
C ALA A 285 -5.79 -58.27 10.40
N THR A 286 -5.22 -57.86 11.49
CA THR A 286 -3.85 -57.33 11.59
C THR A 286 -2.86 -58.50 11.65
N SER A 287 -2.00 -58.64 10.62
CA SER A 287 -0.82 -59.52 10.69
C SER A 287 0.39 -58.63 10.98
N GLY A 288 1.02 -58.86 12.14
CA GLY A 288 2.22 -58.18 12.54
C GLY A 288 3.48 -58.70 11.85
N ALA A 289 4.35 -57.80 11.47
CA ALA A 289 5.78 -58.08 11.31
C ALA A 289 6.57 -56.81 11.70
N ALA A 290 7.38 -56.93 12.71
CA ALA A 290 8.32 -55.92 13.16
C ALA A 290 9.56 -55.88 12.22
N PRO A 291 10.10 -54.72 11.86
CA PRO A 291 11.42 -54.61 11.24
C PRO A 291 12.50 -54.45 12.31
N SER A 292 13.52 -55.32 12.17
CA SER A 292 14.75 -55.38 12.92
C SER A 292 15.68 -54.17 12.65
N LEU A 293 16.33 -53.68 13.71
CA LEU A 293 17.36 -52.65 13.70
C LEU A 293 18.70 -53.19 13.09
N PRO A 294 19.43 -52.39 12.30
CA PRO A 294 20.80 -52.71 11.90
C PRO A 294 21.84 -52.38 12.99
N PRO A 295 22.98 -53.09 13.01
CA PRO A 295 23.99 -52.95 14.05
C PRO A 295 24.85 -51.72 13.92
N SER A 296 25.25 -51.20 15.10
CA SER A 296 26.25 -50.17 15.32
C SER A 296 27.63 -50.62 14.87
N VAL A 297 28.31 -49.81 14.03
CA VAL A 297 29.73 -49.96 13.73
C VAL A 297 30.52 -48.93 14.56
N LYS A 298 31.61 -49.43 15.15
CA LYS A 298 32.59 -48.70 16.00
C LYS A 298 33.27 -47.58 15.25
#